data_091ab0a409aeeb96a3c356fb7dc90ac4
#
_entry.id   091ab0a409aeeb96a3c356fb7dc90ac4
#
_cell.length_a   1.000
_cell.length_b   1.000
_cell.length_c   1.000
_cell.angle_alpha   90.00
_cell.angle_beta   90.00
_cell.angle_gamma   90.00
#
_symmetry.space_group_name_H-M   'P 1'
#
loop_
_entity.id
_entity.type
_entity.pdbx_description
1 polymer ?
#
loop_
_entity_poly.entity_id
_entity_poly.type
_entity_poly.pdbx_seq_one_letter_code
_entity_poly.pdbx_strand_id
1 'polypeptide(L)' 'MKYTIVFTHNPQDFFEGIEPEDLIVVQEATNEELEEEIVPMVDGGYKAIVFQAGE' A
#
# COMPACT_ATOMS: atom_id res chain seq x y z
N MET A 1 -3.59 14.24 8.39
CA MET A 1 -2.46 13.78 7.56
C MET A 1 -2.89 12.58 6.74
N LYS A 2 -2.48 12.55 5.48
CA LYS A 2 -2.94 11.51 4.58
C LYS A 2 -1.77 10.68 4.07
N TYR A 3 -2.08 9.47 3.66
CA TYR A 3 -1.06 8.51 3.22
C TYR A 3 -1.51 7.83 1.94
N THR A 4 -0.54 7.40 1.16
CA THR A 4 -0.78 6.52 0.02
C THR A 4 -0.28 5.14 0.41
N ILE A 5 -1.12 4.13 0.20
CA ILE A 5 -0.76 2.75 0.54
C ILE A 5 -0.69 1.96 -0.76
N VAL A 6 0.40 1.24 -0.93
CA VAL A 6 0.58 0.38 -2.10
C VAL A 6 0.59 -1.06 -1.60
N PHE A 7 -0.26 -1.89 -2.20
CA PHE A 7 -0.33 -3.31 -1.87
C PHE A 7 0.16 -4.14 -3.04
N THR A 8 1.01 -5.11 -2.75
CA THR A 8 1.49 -6.05 -3.76
C THR A 8 2.03 -7.28 -3.05
N HIS A 9 1.97 -8.43 -3.71
CA HIS A 9 2.61 -9.64 -3.20
C HIS A 9 4.10 -9.62 -3.41
N ASN A 10 4.60 -8.73 -4.27
CA ASN A 10 6.01 -8.70 -4.65
C ASN A 10 6.56 -7.29 -4.54
N PRO A 11 6.77 -6.80 -3.30
CA PRO A 11 7.21 -5.42 -3.09
C PRO A 11 8.59 -5.14 -3.66
N GLN A 12 9.43 -6.17 -3.82
CA GLN A 12 10.76 -5.97 -4.37
C GLN A 12 10.69 -5.45 -5.80
N ASP A 13 9.76 -5.98 -6.59
CA ASP A 13 9.57 -5.49 -7.96
C ASP A 13 9.22 -4.00 -7.95
N PHE A 14 8.33 -3.62 -7.03
CA PHE A 14 7.93 -2.23 -6.92
C PHE A 14 9.13 -1.33 -6.62
N PHE A 15 9.99 -1.76 -5.71
CA PHE A 15 11.18 -0.98 -5.35
C PHE A 15 12.20 -0.91 -6.49
N GLU A 16 12.18 -1.90 -7.37
CA GLU A 16 13.10 -1.93 -8.51
C GLU A 16 12.55 -1.19 -9.72
N GLY A 17 11.35 -0.62 -9.59
CA GLY A 17 10.75 0.13 -10.67
C GLY A 17 9.92 -0.71 -11.62
N ILE A 18 9.69 -1.97 -11.28
CA ILE A 18 8.85 -2.87 -12.06
C ILE A 18 7.45 -2.85 -11.48
N GLU A 19 6.46 -2.59 -12.31
CA GLU A 19 5.08 -2.54 -11.85
C GLU A 19 4.54 -3.96 -11.69
N PRO A 20 4.22 -4.40 -10.45
CA PRO A 20 3.64 -5.72 -10.25
C PRO A 20 2.25 -5.81 -10.86
N GLU A 21 1.87 -7.00 -11.31
CA GLU A 21 0.55 -7.19 -11.90
C GLU A 21 -0.57 -7.04 -10.89
N ASP A 22 -0.29 -7.30 -9.63
CA ASP A 22 -1.28 -7.25 -8.57
C ASP A 22 -1.24 -5.94 -7.79
N LEU A 23 -0.68 -4.90 -8.38
CA LEU A 23 -0.50 -3.62 -7.70
C LEU A 23 -1.86 -2.99 -7.41
N ILE A 24 -2.07 -2.63 -6.15
CA ILE A 24 -3.25 -1.92 -5.70
C ILE A 24 -2.78 -0.67 -4.98
N VAL A 25 -3.33 0.48 -5.36
CA VAL A 25 -2.96 1.75 -4.78
C VAL A 25 -4.17 2.38 -4.11
N VAL A 26 -4.04 2.71 -2.82
CA VAL A 26 -5.06 3.43 -2.07
C VAL A 26 -4.50 4.81 -1.77
N GLN A 27 -5.16 5.84 -2.27
CA GLN A 27 -4.68 7.22 -2.11
C GLN A 27 -5.46 7.93 -1.02
N GLU A 28 -4.78 8.83 -0.36
CA GLU A 28 -5.40 9.74 0.61
C GLU A 28 -6.02 9.05 1.81
N ALA A 29 -5.45 7.93 2.22
CA ALA A 29 -5.92 7.26 3.43
C ALA A 29 -5.53 8.06 4.66
N THR A 30 -6.47 8.20 5.59
CA THR A 30 -6.19 8.86 6.86
C THR A 30 -5.53 7.89 7.83
N ASN A 31 -5.03 8.44 8.95
CA ASN A 31 -4.43 7.57 9.99
C ASN A 31 -5.39 6.48 10.45
N GLU A 32 -6.65 6.82 10.57
CA GLU A 32 -7.65 5.85 11.04
C GLU A 32 -7.90 4.78 9.98
N GLU A 33 -7.83 5.17 8.72
CA GLU A 33 -8.07 4.24 7.62
C GLU A 33 -6.90 3.31 7.36
N LEU A 34 -5.69 3.71 7.79
CA LEU A 34 -4.51 2.89 7.54
C LEU A 34 -4.71 1.46 8.05
N GLU A 35 -5.08 1.33 9.32
CA GLU A 35 -5.22 0.01 9.90
C GLU A 35 -6.35 -0.76 9.25
N GLU A 36 -7.46 -0.09 8.98
CA GLU A 36 -8.62 -0.73 8.38
C GLU A 36 -8.33 -1.23 6.96
N GLU A 37 -7.49 -0.49 6.23
CA GLU A 37 -7.15 -0.90 4.87
C GLU A 37 -6.07 -1.97 4.86
N ILE A 38 -5.10 -1.87 5.76
CA ILE A 38 -3.93 -2.73 5.73
C ILE A 38 -4.24 -4.14 6.24
N VAL A 39 -4.99 -4.25 7.34
CA VAL A 39 -5.18 -5.54 7.99
C VAL A 39 -5.78 -6.59 7.07
N PRO A 40 -6.92 -6.32 6.37
CA PRO A 40 -7.48 -7.35 5.50
C PRO A 40 -6.58 -7.70 4.33
N MET A 41 -5.81 -6.74 3.82
CA MET A 41 -4.93 -7.01 2.69
C MET A 41 -3.74 -7.87 3.12
N VAL A 42 -3.17 -7.58 4.29
CA VAL A 42 -2.08 -8.38 4.81
C VAL A 42 -2.56 -9.80 5.11
N ASP A 43 -3.76 -9.95 5.63
CA ASP A 43 -4.35 -11.27 5.84
C ASP A 43 -4.45 -12.04 4.53
N GLY A 44 -4.65 -11.35 3.43
CA GLY A 44 -4.71 -11.97 2.11
C GLY A 44 -3.37 -12.23 1.47
N GLY A 45 -2.28 -11.95 2.18
CA GLY A 45 -0.93 -12.21 1.67
C GLY A 45 -0.24 -11.02 1.03
N TYR A 46 -0.91 -9.88 0.99
CA TYR A 46 -0.31 -8.68 0.41
C TYR A 46 0.69 -8.06 1.37
N LYS A 47 1.68 -7.38 0.79
CA LYS A 47 2.58 -6.53 1.57
C LYS A 47 2.16 -5.09 1.37
N ALA A 48 2.23 -4.31 2.43
CA ALA A 48 1.80 -2.91 2.38
C ALA A 48 3.01 -2.00 2.42
N ILE A 49 3.05 -1.03 1.51
CA ILE A 49 4.07 0.00 1.49
C ILE A 49 3.34 1.32 1.70
N VAL A 50 3.70 2.04 2.76
CA VAL A 50 2.99 3.25 3.13
C VAL A 50 3.88 4.46 2.87
N PHE A 51 3.34 5.41 2.11
CA PHE A 51 4.00 6.69 1.87
C PHE A 51 3.17 7.79 2.51
N GLN A 52 3.84 8.79 3.03
CA GLN A 52 3.14 10.00 3.44
C GLN A 52 2.78 10.76 2.18
N ALA A 53 1.49 11.05 2.02
CA ALA A 53 1.03 11.85 0.89
C ALA A 53 1.54 13.26 1.09
N GLY A 54 2.20 13.76 0.11
CA GLY A 54 2.85 15.03 0.21
C GLY A 54 1.86 16.14 0.50
N GLU A 55 2.01 16.90 1.23
CA GLU A 55 1.36 17.81 1.57
C GLU A 55 0.71 18.33 1.46
#